data_f9f27c707e12978383b2bb44372a4ab3
#
_entry.id   f9f27c707e12978383b2bb44372a4ab3
#
_cell.length_a   1.000
_cell.length_b   1.000
_cell.length_c   1.000
_cell.angle_alpha   90.00
_cell.angle_beta   90.00
_cell.angle_gamma   90.00
#
_symmetry.space_group_name_H-M   'P 1'
#
loop_
_entity.id
_entity.type
_entity.pdbx_description
1 polymer ?
#
loop_
_entity_poly.entity_id
_entity_poly.type
_entity_poly.pdbx_seq_one_letter_code
_entity_poly.pdbx_strand_id
1 'polypeptide(L)'
;PISVAMTQRVVFGLTGVNVLLALMLMGAGLMWFFAPETVAAAGLLQESSANIYAPLAAAFSVSTGSLGAAYAVSTVGSAAMGALAEKPEIFGRALIFVGLAEGVAIYGLIIAFIILGG
;
A
#
# COMPACT_ATOMS: atom_id res chain seq x y z
N PRO A 1 -20.29 -9.50 25.63
CA PRO A 1 -20.70 -8.60 24.54
C PRO A 1 -19.88 -7.32 24.64
N ILE A 2 -19.16 -7.01 23.55
CA ILE A 2 -18.37 -5.78 23.45
C ILE A 2 -19.35 -4.62 23.43
N SER A 3 -19.18 -3.65 24.34
CA SER A 3 -20.08 -2.51 24.41
C SER A 3 -19.92 -1.61 23.16
N VAL A 4 -21.02 -1.07 22.64
CA VAL A 4 -21.03 -0.16 21.48
C VAL A 4 -20.03 1.00 21.69
N ALA A 5 -19.90 1.48 22.92
CA ALA A 5 -18.94 2.53 23.29
C ALA A 5 -17.47 2.10 23.08
N MET A 6 -17.15 0.83 23.33
CA MET A 6 -15.80 0.31 23.12
C MET A 6 -15.49 0.19 21.63
N THR A 7 -16.44 -0.30 20.82
CA THR A 7 -16.31 -0.36 19.36
C THR A 7 -16.12 1.03 18.76
N GLN A 8 -16.87 2.02 19.19
CA GLN A 8 -16.74 3.41 18.73
C GLN A 8 -15.35 3.97 19.05
N ARG A 9 -14.83 3.77 20.27
CA ARG A 9 -13.49 4.23 20.66
C ARG A 9 -12.40 3.60 19.79
N VAL A 10 -12.51 2.30 19.49
CA VAL A 10 -11.55 1.60 18.62
C VAL A 10 -11.62 2.15 17.19
N VAL A 11 -12.82 2.33 16.64
CA VAL A 11 -13.00 2.90 15.31
C VAL A 11 -12.45 4.31 15.22
N PHE A 12 -12.76 5.17 16.18
CA PHE A 12 -12.21 6.54 16.23
C PHE A 12 -10.69 6.55 16.39
N GLY A 13 -10.12 5.66 17.19
CA GLY A 13 -8.67 5.51 17.35
C GLY A 13 -7.99 5.10 16.05
N LEU A 14 -8.51 4.07 15.39
CA LEU A 14 -7.99 3.59 14.08
C LEU A 14 -8.13 4.66 12.99
N THR A 15 -9.27 5.34 12.94
CA THR A 15 -9.48 6.46 11.99
C THR A 15 -8.49 7.59 12.25
N GLY A 16 -8.26 7.95 13.51
CA GLY A 16 -7.28 8.96 13.89
C GLY A 16 -5.86 8.61 13.45
N VAL A 17 -5.43 7.36 13.67
CA VAL A 17 -4.12 6.87 13.22
C VAL A 17 -4.01 6.93 11.69
N ASN A 18 -5.04 6.48 10.96
CA ASN A 18 -5.03 6.52 9.49
C ASN A 18 -4.97 7.96 8.95
N VAL A 19 -5.72 8.90 9.55
CA VAL A 19 -5.67 10.31 9.17
C VAL A 19 -4.28 10.90 9.44
N LEU A 20 -3.68 10.59 10.58
CA LEU A 20 -2.33 11.03 10.91
C LEU A 20 -1.30 10.49 9.91
N LEU A 21 -1.36 9.21 9.57
CA LEU A 21 -0.48 8.59 8.57
C LEU A 21 -0.68 9.24 7.19
N ALA A 22 -1.92 9.49 6.78
CA ALA A 22 -2.21 10.16 5.51
C ALA A 22 -1.62 11.59 5.48
N LEU A 23 -1.74 12.34 6.57
CA LEU A 23 -1.16 13.68 6.68
C LEU A 23 0.37 13.65 6.67
N MET A 24 0.99 12.67 7.33
CA MET A 24 2.44 12.49 7.29
C MET A 24 2.95 12.16 5.89
N LEU A 25 2.28 11.24 5.18
CA LEU A 25 2.64 10.87 3.81
C LEU A 25 2.43 12.04 2.84
N MET A 26 1.33 12.78 3.00
CA MET A 26 1.07 13.97 2.20
C MET A 26 2.12 15.07 2.48
N GLY A 27 2.47 15.29 3.74
CA GLY A 27 3.54 16.23 4.13
C GLY A 27 4.89 15.85 3.55
N ALA A 28 5.26 14.56 3.62
CA ALA A 28 6.49 14.05 3.02
C ALA A 28 6.48 14.22 1.49
N GLY A 29 5.36 13.96 0.83
CA GLY A 29 5.19 14.16 -0.61
C GLY A 29 5.32 15.63 -1.01
N LEU A 30 4.69 16.54 -0.26
CA LEU A 30 4.81 17.98 -0.49
C LEU A 30 6.24 18.45 -0.25
N MET A 31 6.90 17.96 0.80
CA MET A 31 8.30 18.29 1.08
C MET A 31 9.22 17.83 -0.05
N TRP A 32 9.00 16.64 -0.58
CA TRP A 32 9.75 16.14 -1.75
C TRP A 32 9.52 17.01 -2.98
N PHE A 33 8.30 17.51 -3.18
CA PHE A 33 7.94 18.31 -4.34
C PHE A 33 8.47 19.76 -4.28
N PHE A 34 8.39 20.41 -3.09
CA PHE A 34 8.76 21.82 -2.93
C PHE A 34 10.18 22.05 -2.42
N ALA A 35 10.79 21.07 -1.77
CA ALA A 35 12.13 21.17 -1.21
C ALA A 35 12.91 19.86 -1.39
N PRO A 36 13.16 19.43 -2.64
CA PRO A 36 13.85 18.17 -2.92
C PRO A 36 15.26 18.12 -2.34
N GLU A 37 15.95 19.26 -2.22
CA GLU A 37 17.28 19.35 -1.62
C GLU A 37 17.29 18.93 -0.14
N THR A 38 16.24 19.17 0.62
CA THR A 38 16.16 18.74 2.03
C THR A 38 15.98 17.25 2.15
N VAL A 39 15.26 16.64 1.21
CA VAL A 39 15.06 15.19 1.13
C VAL A 39 16.35 14.49 0.70
N ALA A 40 17.08 15.09 -0.26
CA ALA A 40 18.40 14.61 -0.68
C ALA A 40 19.42 14.69 0.48
N ALA A 41 19.45 15.82 1.23
CA ALA A 41 20.32 16.00 2.38
C ALA A 41 20.03 15.00 3.51
N ALA A 42 18.79 14.53 3.64
CA ALA A 42 18.41 13.47 4.57
C ALA A 42 18.82 12.06 4.10
N GLY A 43 19.48 11.91 2.95
CA GLY A 43 19.89 10.63 2.37
C GLY A 43 18.73 9.77 1.84
N LEU A 44 17.55 10.36 1.70
CA LEU A 44 16.36 9.65 1.20
C LEU A 44 16.29 9.60 -0.33
N LEU A 45 17.12 10.41 -1.01
CA LEU A 45 17.34 10.35 -2.45
C LEU A 45 18.76 9.87 -2.69
N GLN A 46 18.90 8.70 -3.25
CA GLN A 46 20.18 8.24 -3.78
C GLN A 46 20.41 8.98 -5.11
N GLU A 47 21.55 9.66 -5.24
CA GLU A 47 21.96 10.19 -6.54
C GLU A 47 22.20 9.01 -7.49
N SER A 48 21.18 8.63 -8.22
CA SER A 48 21.31 7.70 -9.32
C SER A 48 21.96 8.44 -10.48
N SER A 49 23.25 8.29 -10.62
CA SER A 49 23.93 8.73 -11.83
C SER A 49 23.34 7.96 -13.00
N ALA A 50 22.73 8.68 -13.92
CA ALA A 50 22.69 8.37 -15.33
C ALA A 50 21.38 7.97 -16.02
N ASN A 51 20.37 7.40 -15.40
CA ASN A 51 19.16 7.08 -16.17
C ASN A 51 17.93 7.85 -15.69
N ILE A 52 17.66 9.00 -16.28
CA ILE A 52 16.51 9.86 -15.96
C ILE A 52 15.16 9.11 -16.08
N TYR A 53 15.10 8.03 -16.83
CA TYR A 53 13.89 7.23 -17.04
C TYR A 53 13.72 6.13 -15.98
N ALA A 54 14.76 5.77 -15.23
CA ALA A 54 14.66 4.71 -14.22
C ALA A 54 13.62 5.01 -13.11
N PRO A 55 13.57 6.21 -12.52
CA PRO A 55 12.52 6.54 -11.54
C PRO A 55 11.11 6.49 -12.14
N LEU A 56 10.96 6.93 -13.39
CA LEU A 56 9.68 6.88 -14.08
C LEU A 56 9.23 5.44 -14.35
N ALA A 57 10.13 4.60 -14.82
CA ALA A 57 9.86 3.17 -15.04
C ALA A 57 9.52 2.45 -13.74
N ALA A 58 10.26 2.74 -12.66
CA ALA A 58 9.97 2.19 -11.34
C ALA A 58 8.59 2.63 -10.81
N ALA A 59 8.27 3.92 -10.93
CA ALA A 59 6.96 4.45 -10.54
C ALA A 59 5.82 3.80 -11.36
N PHE A 60 6.02 3.61 -12.65
CA PHE A 60 5.05 2.94 -13.53
C PHE A 60 4.85 1.47 -13.13
N SER A 61 5.93 0.77 -12.81
CA SER A 61 5.86 -0.62 -12.33
C SER A 61 5.05 -0.76 -11.05
N VAL A 62 5.32 0.09 -10.04
CA VAL A 62 4.57 0.08 -8.77
C VAL A 62 3.11 0.44 -9.01
N SER A 63 2.84 1.47 -9.79
CA SER A 63 1.48 1.94 -10.07
C SER A 63 0.64 0.86 -10.75
N THR A 64 1.20 0.20 -11.77
CA THR A 64 0.51 -0.87 -12.49
C THR A 64 0.27 -2.08 -11.60
N GLY A 65 1.27 -2.48 -10.81
CA GLY A 65 1.14 -3.55 -9.83
C GLY A 65 0.06 -3.26 -8.78
N SER A 66 0.04 -2.04 -8.26
CA SER A 66 -0.95 -1.61 -7.26
C SER A 66 -2.38 -1.57 -7.82
N LEU A 67 -2.57 -1.09 -9.05
CA LEU A 67 -3.88 -1.10 -9.72
C LEU A 67 -4.37 -2.53 -9.96
N GLY A 68 -3.48 -3.42 -10.42
CA GLY A 68 -3.79 -4.83 -10.61
C GLY A 68 -4.18 -5.52 -9.30
N ALA A 69 -3.42 -5.27 -8.23
CA ALA A 69 -3.70 -5.80 -6.90
C ALA A 69 -5.03 -5.25 -6.33
N ALA A 70 -5.29 -3.96 -6.48
CA ALA A 70 -6.53 -3.34 -6.02
C ALA A 70 -7.76 -3.98 -6.68
N TYR A 71 -7.69 -4.24 -7.99
CA TYR A 71 -8.76 -4.94 -8.70
C TYR A 71 -8.91 -6.40 -8.23
N ALA A 72 -7.79 -7.12 -8.09
CA ALA A 72 -7.78 -8.50 -7.63
C ALA A 72 -8.33 -8.63 -6.20
N VAL A 73 -7.88 -7.78 -5.27
CA VAL A 73 -8.35 -7.75 -3.87
C VAL A 73 -9.84 -7.38 -3.79
N SER A 74 -10.30 -6.43 -4.58
CA SER A 74 -11.71 -6.07 -4.64
C SER A 74 -12.58 -7.26 -5.04
N THR A 75 -12.17 -8.00 -6.08
CA THR A 75 -12.91 -9.15 -6.60
C THR A 75 -12.87 -10.34 -5.64
N VAL A 76 -11.66 -10.73 -5.23
CA VAL A 76 -11.45 -11.88 -4.32
C VAL A 76 -12.00 -11.56 -2.93
N GLY A 77 -11.80 -10.34 -2.43
CA GLY A 77 -12.30 -9.91 -1.13
C GLY A 77 -13.82 -9.95 -1.06
N SER A 78 -14.51 -9.45 -2.08
CA SER A 78 -15.97 -9.52 -2.14
C SER A 78 -16.49 -10.96 -2.13
N ALA A 79 -15.87 -11.84 -2.91
CA ALA A 79 -16.21 -13.26 -2.93
C ALA A 79 -15.92 -13.94 -1.58
N ALA A 80 -14.78 -13.60 -0.96
CA ALA A 80 -14.38 -14.10 0.35
C ALA A 80 -15.38 -13.69 1.43
N MET A 81 -15.81 -12.43 1.44
CA MET A 81 -16.81 -11.94 2.40
C MET A 81 -18.17 -12.62 2.24
N GLY A 82 -18.62 -12.85 0.98
CA GLY A 82 -19.84 -13.61 0.72
C GLY A 82 -19.75 -15.05 1.23
N ALA A 83 -18.64 -15.73 0.94
CA ALA A 83 -18.42 -17.10 1.40
C ALA A 83 -18.32 -17.21 2.92
N LEU A 84 -17.70 -16.24 3.59
CA LEU A 84 -17.58 -16.17 5.05
C LEU A 84 -18.94 -15.95 5.74
N ALA A 85 -19.85 -15.22 5.11
CA ALA A 85 -21.20 -15.02 5.62
C ALA A 85 -21.99 -16.37 5.67
N GLU A 86 -21.71 -17.28 4.74
CA GLU A 86 -22.35 -18.61 4.72
C GLU A 86 -21.58 -19.64 5.58
N LYS A 87 -20.24 -19.60 5.56
CA LYS A 87 -19.36 -20.57 6.21
C LYS A 87 -18.17 -19.88 6.91
N PRO A 88 -18.33 -19.44 8.16
CA PRO A 88 -17.25 -18.76 8.90
C PRO A 88 -15.96 -19.59 9.07
N GLU A 89 -16.08 -20.92 9.03
CA GLU A 89 -14.94 -21.84 9.20
C GLU A 89 -13.93 -21.79 8.04
N ILE A 90 -14.27 -21.20 6.90
CA ILE A 90 -13.34 -21.06 5.76
C ILE A 90 -12.44 -19.82 5.84
N PHE A 91 -12.49 -19.06 6.93
CA PHE A 91 -11.73 -17.80 7.10
C PHE A 91 -10.26 -17.93 6.70
N GLY A 92 -9.57 -18.96 7.17
CA GLY A 92 -8.15 -19.16 6.84
C GLY A 92 -7.89 -19.33 5.34
N ARG A 93 -8.77 -20.06 4.65
CA ARG A 93 -8.66 -20.25 3.19
C ARG A 93 -8.96 -18.97 2.44
N ALA A 94 -9.98 -18.23 2.85
CA ALA A 94 -10.33 -16.94 2.27
C ALA A 94 -9.16 -15.93 2.38
N LEU A 95 -8.50 -15.89 3.54
CA LEU A 95 -7.35 -15.03 3.80
C LEU A 95 -6.16 -15.34 2.88
N ILE A 96 -5.91 -16.62 2.57
CA ILE A 96 -4.87 -17.02 1.62
C ILE A 96 -5.13 -16.44 0.23
N PHE A 97 -6.35 -16.52 -0.27
CA PHE A 97 -6.69 -15.97 -1.58
C PHE A 97 -6.56 -14.45 -1.63
N VAL A 98 -6.97 -13.75 -0.58
CA VAL A 98 -6.79 -12.30 -0.46
C VAL A 98 -5.29 -11.95 -0.44
N GLY A 99 -4.48 -12.67 0.33
CA GLY A 99 -3.03 -12.48 0.39
C GLY A 99 -2.33 -12.74 -0.95
N LEU A 100 -2.78 -13.74 -1.71
CA LEU A 100 -2.27 -13.99 -3.07
C LEU A 100 -2.62 -12.85 -4.02
N ALA A 101 -3.83 -12.28 -3.90
CA ALA A 101 -4.25 -11.13 -4.69
C ALA A 101 -3.39 -9.88 -4.40
N GLU A 102 -3.05 -9.64 -3.12
CA GLU A 102 -2.12 -8.57 -2.73
C GLU A 102 -0.70 -8.79 -3.23
N GLY A 103 -0.27 -10.03 -3.35
CA GLY A 103 1.05 -10.41 -3.87
C GLY A 103 1.36 -9.81 -5.25
N VAL A 104 0.35 -9.50 -6.06
CA VAL A 104 0.54 -8.85 -7.36
C VAL A 104 1.21 -7.48 -7.24
N ALA A 105 0.88 -6.69 -6.20
CA ALA A 105 1.53 -5.40 -5.96
C ALA A 105 3.02 -5.56 -5.62
N ILE A 106 3.38 -6.63 -4.92
CA ILE A 106 4.76 -6.92 -4.52
C ILE A 106 5.65 -7.13 -5.75
N TYR A 107 5.16 -7.76 -6.80
CA TYR A 107 5.91 -7.89 -8.05
C TYR A 107 6.26 -6.53 -8.66
N GLY A 108 5.33 -5.58 -8.69
CA GLY A 108 5.58 -4.22 -9.15
C GLY A 108 6.67 -3.52 -8.32
N LEU A 109 6.63 -3.72 -7.01
CA LEU A 109 7.63 -3.17 -6.08
C LEU A 109 9.01 -3.81 -6.28
N ILE A 110 9.10 -5.13 -6.45
CA ILE A 110 10.37 -5.84 -6.70
C ILE A 110 11.01 -5.34 -8.00
N ILE A 111 10.23 -5.20 -9.07
CA ILE A 111 10.72 -4.69 -10.34
C ILE A 111 11.23 -3.26 -10.18
N ALA A 112 10.52 -2.41 -9.43
CA ALA A 112 10.96 -1.05 -9.15
C ALA A 112 12.31 -1.02 -8.42
N PHE A 113 12.51 -1.88 -7.43
CA PHE A 113 13.80 -2.01 -6.73
C PHE A 113 14.92 -2.49 -7.67
N ILE A 114 14.65 -3.43 -8.55
CA ILE A 114 15.64 -3.89 -9.54
C ILE A 114 16.03 -2.73 -10.47
N ILE A 115 15.06 -1.94 -10.93
CA ILE A 115 15.32 -0.79 -11.82
C ILE A 115 16.14 0.29 -11.12
N LEU A 116 15.86 0.55 -9.83
CA LEU A 116 16.54 1.61 -9.08
C LEU A 116 17.87 1.16 -8.46
N GLY A 117 18.05 -0.14 -8.27
CA GLY A 117 19.24 -0.72 -7.65
C GLY A 117 20.35 -1.14 -8.65
N GLY A 118 20.07 -1.11 -9.96
CA GLY A 118 21.02 -1.38 -11.03
C GLY A 118 21.66 -0.15 -11.59
#